data_35ce5f1c220c076360e6f8c7b9214f7b
#
_entry.id   35ce5f1c220c076360e6f8c7b9214f7b
#
_cell.length_a   1.000
_cell.length_b   1.000
_cell.length_c   1.000
_cell.angle_alpha   90.00
_cell.angle_beta   90.00
_cell.angle_gamma   90.00
#
_symmetry.space_group_name_H-M   'P 1'
#
loop_
_entity.id
_entity.type
_entity.pdbx_description
1 polymer ?
#
loop_
_entity_poly.entity_id
_entity_poly.type
_entity_poly.pdbx_seq_one_letter_code
_entity_poly.pdbx_strand_id
1 'polypeptide(L)'
;MSCRYVSVQAEQEGAGMQDLSLEYIIALQKKVLSHDNQADLRIISEGNLHQLVFRAAMTDDPFVRAALAFWSLCAYPAFREGNRRTAHRLAEEILDSAGCRVNLPCPDVRALVQGIDAFTVEPEDVERVFRNAAAAVSP
;
A
#
# COMPACT_ATOMS: atom_id res chain seq x y z
N MET A 1 -20.79 -0.33 7.56
CA MET A 1 -19.62 -0.55 7.40
C MET A 1 -19.28 -1.43 6.40
N SER A 2 -18.69 -1.29 5.78
CA SER A 2 -18.49 -1.86 4.73
C SER A 2 -17.46 -2.80 4.70
N CYS A 3 -16.39 -2.56 5.20
CA CYS A 3 -15.35 -3.38 5.12
C CYS A 3 -15.50 -4.46 6.08
N ARG A 4 -15.76 -5.66 5.65
CA ARG A 4 -15.89 -6.70 6.45
C ARG A 4 -14.68 -7.42 6.50
N TYR A 5 -13.93 -7.35 7.41
CA TYR A 5 -12.73 -8.04 7.56
C TYR A 5 -13.07 -9.33 8.17
N VAL A 6 -13.01 -10.34 7.45
CA VAL A 6 -13.40 -11.60 7.92
C VAL A 6 -12.22 -12.40 8.31
N SER A 7 -12.02 -12.57 9.55
CA SER A 7 -10.81 -13.23 10.01
C SER A 7 -10.68 -14.64 9.51
N VAL A 8 -11.75 -15.29 9.35
CA VAL A 8 -11.64 -16.63 8.87
C VAL A 8 -11.00 -16.69 7.52
N GLN A 9 -11.43 -15.81 6.64
CA GLN A 9 -10.86 -15.76 5.41
C GLN A 9 -9.46 -15.37 5.47
N ALA A 10 -9.16 -14.42 6.26
CA ALA A 10 -7.82 -13.96 6.42
C ALA A 10 -6.93 -15.06 6.86
N GLU A 11 -7.41 -15.93 7.66
CA GLU A 11 -6.59 -17.00 8.11
C GLU A 11 -6.29 -17.96 7.03
N GLN A 12 -7.25 -18.27 6.23
CA GLN A 12 -7.03 -19.20 5.23
C GLN A 12 -6.10 -18.74 4.22
N GLU A 13 -6.27 -17.57 3.82
CA GLU A 13 -5.42 -17.09 2.87
C GLU A 13 -4.49 -16.27 3.45
N GLY A 14 -4.43 -16.25 4.69
CA GLY A 14 -3.70 -15.37 5.40
C GLY A 14 -2.44 -15.04 4.87
N ALA A 15 -2.03 -15.85 4.09
CA ALA A 15 -0.85 -15.61 3.47
C ALA A 15 -0.84 -14.27 2.85
N GLY A 16 -1.83 -13.93 2.13
CA GLY A 16 -1.79 -12.75 1.36
C GLY A 16 -1.42 -11.54 2.14
N MET A 17 -2.15 -11.29 3.16
CA MET A 17 -1.97 -10.08 3.85
C MET A 17 -1.02 -10.17 4.95
N GLN A 18 -1.08 -11.23 5.69
CA GLN A 18 -0.22 -11.34 6.81
C GLN A 18 1.17 -11.62 6.42
N ASP A 19 1.37 -12.16 5.26
CA ASP A 19 2.69 -12.46 4.79
C ASP A 19 3.20 -11.41 3.85
N LEU A 20 2.91 -10.18 4.12
CA LEU A 20 3.47 -9.09 3.38
C LEU A 20 4.98 -9.19 3.52
N SER A 21 5.66 -9.45 2.46
CA SER A 21 7.08 -9.72 2.49
C SER A 21 7.80 -8.84 1.50
N LEU A 22 9.12 -8.80 1.63
CA LEU A 22 9.93 -8.06 0.68
C LEU A 22 9.73 -8.61 -0.72
N GLU A 23 9.70 -9.93 -0.84
CA GLU A 23 9.55 -10.56 -2.14
C GLU A 23 8.24 -10.20 -2.80
N TYR A 24 7.19 -10.09 -2.02
CA TYR A 24 5.89 -9.72 -2.55
C TYR A 24 5.93 -8.29 -3.12
N ILE A 25 6.55 -7.37 -2.36
CA ILE A 25 6.64 -5.98 -2.79
C ILE A 25 7.52 -5.84 -4.01
N ILE A 26 8.62 -6.58 -4.05
CA ILE A 26 9.52 -6.55 -5.19
C ILE A 26 8.81 -7.08 -6.44
N ALA A 27 8.06 -8.16 -6.29
CA ALA A 27 7.31 -8.72 -7.40
C ALA A 27 6.25 -7.75 -7.88
N LEU A 28 5.64 -7.02 -6.96
CA LEU A 28 4.63 -6.04 -7.31
C LEU A 28 5.22 -4.88 -8.10
N GLN A 29 6.42 -4.43 -7.70
CA GLN A 29 7.11 -3.39 -8.45
C GLN A 29 7.33 -3.83 -9.89
N LYS A 30 7.80 -5.06 -10.08
CA LYS A 30 8.04 -5.58 -11.42
C LYS A 30 6.75 -5.64 -12.21
N LYS A 31 5.66 -6.00 -11.54
CA LYS A 31 4.39 -6.11 -12.20
C LYS A 31 3.87 -4.74 -12.65
N VAL A 32 3.94 -3.72 -11.81
CA VAL A 32 3.43 -2.41 -12.17
C VAL A 32 4.28 -1.74 -13.24
N LEU A 33 5.52 -2.14 -13.38
CA LEU A 33 6.40 -1.59 -14.41
C LEU A 33 6.59 -2.52 -15.60
N SER A 34 5.80 -3.59 -15.69
CA SER A 34 6.06 -4.63 -16.66
C SER A 34 5.89 -4.19 -18.10
N HIS A 35 5.14 -3.13 -18.33
CA HIS A 35 4.95 -2.65 -19.70
C HIS A 35 6.06 -1.70 -20.15
N ASP A 36 7.01 -1.42 -19.29
CA ASP A 36 8.12 -0.52 -19.62
C ASP A 36 9.40 -1.32 -19.53
N ASN A 37 9.90 -1.80 -20.66
CA ASN A 37 11.09 -2.62 -20.65
C ASN A 37 12.35 -1.81 -20.43
N GLN A 38 12.24 -0.49 -20.31
CA GLN A 38 13.38 0.35 -19.99
C GLN A 38 13.43 0.69 -18.50
N ALA A 39 12.45 0.22 -17.73
CA ALA A 39 12.38 0.57 -16.33
C ALA A 39 13.57 0.02 -15.56
N ASP A 40 14.03 0.81 -14.61
CA ASP A 40 15.14 0.41 -13.75
C ASP A 40 14.53 -0.23 -12.49
N LEU A 41 14.66 -1.53 -12.38
CA LEU A 41 14.03 -2.29 -11.30
C LEU A 41 14.91 -2.42 -10.07
N ARG A 42 16.04 -1.72 -10.02
CA ARG A 42 16.97 -1.89 -8.90
C ARG A 42 16.39 -1.40 -7.58
N ILE A 43 16.77 -2.09 -6.54
CA ILE A 43 16.44 -1.70 -5.18
C ILE A 43 17.54 -0.77 -4.70
N ILE A 44 17.16 0.44 -4.26
CA ILE A 44 18.16 1.38 -3.75
C ILE A 44 18.24 1.35 -2.23
N SER A 45 17.25 0.80 -1.56
CA SER A 45 17.31 0.67 -0.11
C SER A 45 16.49 -0.51 0.35
N GLU A 46 17.17 -1.61 0.60
CA GLU A 46 16.50 -2.78 1.14
C GLU A 46 16.03 -2.49 2.56
N GLY A 47 16.77 -1.64 3.27
CA GLY A 47 16.38 -1.25 4.61
C GLY A 47 15.00 -0.58 4.65
N ASN A 48 14.69 0.22 3.64
CA ASN A 48 13.39 0.87 3.59
C ASN A 48 12.28 -0.15 3.37
N LEU A 49 12.56 -1.21 2.61
CA LEU A 49 11.58 -2.28 2.44
C LEU A 49 11.34 -3.01 3.76
N HIS A 50 12.41 -3.29 4.49
CA HIS A 50 12.27 -3.96 5.78
C HIS A 50 11.46 -3.10 6.74
N GLN A 51 11.70 -1.80 6.74
CA GLN A 51 10.96 -0.89 7.61
C GLN A 51 9.48 -0.84 7.24
N LEU A 52 9.19 -0.87 5.95
CA LEU A 52 7.80 -0.87 5.50
C LEU A 52 7.09 -2.11 6.00
N VAL A 53 7.71 -3.26 5.81
CA VAL A 53 7.11 -4.52 6.23
C VAL A 53 6.92 -4.53 7.75
N PHE A 54 7.91 -4.03 8.48
CA PHE A 54 7.83 -3.98 9.93
C PHE A 54 6.67 -3.10 10.40
N ARG A 55 6.55 -1.90 9.83
CA ARG A 55 5.47 -1.00 10.22
C ARG A 55 4.11 -1.60 9.90
N ALA A 56 3.98 -2.18 8.73
CA ALA A 56 2.70 -2.75 8.34
C ALA A 56 2.31 -3.93 9.21
N ALA A 57 3.30 -4.65 9.72
CA ALA A 57 3.02 -5.82 10.54
C ALA A 57 2.57 -5.47 11.96
N MET A 58 2.68 -4.20 12.34
CA MET A 58 2.34 -3.80 13.70
C MET A 58 0.84 -3.63 13.93
N THR A 59 0.03 -3.81 12.93
CA THR A 59 -1.39 -3.59 13.08
C THR A 59 -2.16 -4.65 12.32
N ASP A 60 -3.36 -4.96 12.79
CA ASP A 60 -4.25 -5.87 12.11
C ASP A 60 -5.33 -5.11 11.34
N ASP A 61 -5.40 -3.81 11.51
CA ASP A 61 -6.41 -3.01 10.84
C ASP A 61 -5.98 -2.82 9.38
N PRO A 62 -6.75 -3.29 8.42
CA PRO A 62 -6.33 -3.22 7.02
C PRO A 62 -6.15 -1.80 6.51
N PHE A 63 -6.92 -0.84 7.01
CA PHE A 63 -6.76 0.54 6.57
C PHE A 63 -5.48 1.15 7.12
N VAL A 64 -5.16 0.85 8.36
CA VAL A 64 -3.91 1.33 8.95
C VAL A 64 -2.73 0.67 8.24
N ARG A 65 -2.84 -0.63 7.97
CA ARG A 65 -1.77 -1.35 7.30
C ARG A 65 -1.54 -0.81 5.89
N ALA A 66 -2.60 -0.60 5.14
CA ALA A 66 -2.50 -0.05 3.79
C ALA A 66 -1.91 1.36 3.82
N ALA A 67 -2.32 2.16 4.80
CA ALA A 67 -1.81 3.52 4.92
C ALA A 67 -0.33 3.53 5.27
N LEU A 68 0.09 2.67 6.18
CA LEU A 68 1.49 2.60 6.54
C LEU A 68 2.35 2.12 5.38
N ALA A 69 1.86 1.14 4.62
CA ALA A 69 2.60 0.64 3.47
C ALA A 69 2.73 1.72 2.40
N PHE A 70 1.64 2.41 2.11
CA PHE A 70 1.63 3.46 1.12
C PHE A 70 2.58 4.59 1.53
N TRP A 71 2.38 5.10 2.73
CA TRP A 71 3.17 6.21 3.23
C TRP A 71 4.66 5.87 3.30
N SER A 72 4.96 4.66 3.77
CA SER A 72 6.36 4.26 3.92
C SER A 72 7.10 4.24 2.59
N LEU A 73 6.48 3.69 1.56
CA LEU A 73 7.16 3.58 0.28
C LEU A 73 7.29 4.93 -0.41
N CYS A 74 6.35 5.83 -0.17
CA CYS A 74 6.44 7.17 -0.74
C CYS A 74 7.44 8.04 0.02
N ALA A 75 7.41 7.95 1.35
CA ALA A 75 8.29 8.79 2.18
C ALA A 75 9.74 8.30 2.18
N TYR A 76 9.90 6.99 2.11
CA TYR A 76 11.22 6.38 2.14
C TYR A 76 11.33 5.42 0.97
N PRO A 77 11.64 5.94 -0.22
CA PRO A 77 11.66 5.10 -1.43
C PRO A 77 12.66 3.97 -1.31
N ALA A 78 12.26 2.83 -1.80
CA ALA A 78 13.11 1.64 -1.76
C ALA A 78 13.64 1.27 -3.12
N PHE A 79 12.95 1.70 -4.17
CA PHE A 79 13.31 1.33 -5.54
C PHE A 79 13.81 2.52 -6.32
N ARG A 80 14.54 2.24 -7.37
CA ARG A 80 14.99 3.32 -8.24
C ARG A 80 13.79 3.95 -8.95
N GLU A 81 12.86 3.12 -9.38
CA GLU A 81 11.66 3.58 -10.06
C GLU A 81 10.43 2.85 -9.56
N GLY A 82 9.30 3.48 -9.72
CA GLY A 82 8.02 2.83 -9.47
C GLY A 82 7.52 2.85 -8.04
N ASN A 83 8.16 3.63 -7.18
CA ASN A 83 7.75 3.66 -5.77
C ASN A 83 6.29 4.06 -5.59
N ARG A 84 5.87 5.11 -6.28
CA ARG A 84 4.50 5.63 -6.09
C ARG A 84 3.47 4.67 -6.67
N ARG A 85 3.73 4.15 -7.83
CA ARG A 85 2.83 3.19 -8.45
C ARG A 85 2.74 1.91 -7.65
N THR A 86 3.86 1.45 -7.13
CA THR A 86 3.89 0.26 -6.31
C THR A 86 3.15 0.52 -5.00
N ALA A 87 3.34 1.70 -4.41
CA ALA A 87 2.65 2.05 -3.16
C ALA A 87 1.13 2.05 -3.37
N HIS A 88 0.68 2.63 -4.48
CA HIS A 88 -0.74 2.69 -4.80
C HIS A 88 -1.32 1.29 -4.94
N ARG A 89 -0.67 0.45 -5.74
CA ARG A 89 -1.15 -0.89 -5.97
C ARG A 89 -1.10 -1.73 -4.71
N LEU A 90 -0.05 -1.56 -3.93
CA LEU A 90 0.11 -2.31 -2.70
C LEU A 90 -1.02 -1.99 -1.73
N ALA A 91 -1.36 -0.71 -1.59
CA ALA A 91 -2.44 -0.32 -0.71
C ALA A 91 -3.76 -0.93 -1.16
N GLU A 92 -4.02 -0.91 -2.46
CA GLU A 92 -5.25 -1.51 -2.98
C GLU A 92 -5.28 -3.00 -2.75
N GLU A 93 -4.15 -3.67 -2.90
CA GLU A 93 -4.12 -5.11 -2.70
C GLU A 93 -4.28 -5.50 -1.24
N ILE A 94 -3.72 -4.72 -0.34
CA ILE A 94 -3.90 -4.97 1.08
C ILE A 94 -5.39 -4.85 1.44
N LEU A 95 -6.03 -3.80 0.97
CA LEU A 95 -7.44 -3.60 1.27
C LEU A 95 -8.30 -4.65 0.61
N ASP A 96 -7.99 -5.01 -0.62
CA ASP A 96 -8.75 -6.01 -1.34
C ASP A 96 -8.67 -7.37 -0.67
N SER A 97 -7.49 -7.75 -0.20
CA SER A 97 -7.34 -9.04 0.45
C SER A 97 -8.05 -9.10 1.79
N ALA A 98 -8.36 -7.96 2.36
CA ALA A 98 -9.11 -7.90 3.60
C ALA A 98 -10.61 -7.74 3.35
N GLY A 99 -11.05 -7.80 2.11
CA GLY A 99 -12.45 -7.66 1.78
C GLY A 99 -12.91 -6.22 1.65
N CYS A 100 -11.98 -5.28 1.60
CA CYS A 100 -12.30 -3.87 1.55
C CYS A 100 -11.94 -3.32 0.19
N ARG A 101 -12.63 -3.78 -0.83
CA ARG A 101 -12.28 -3.38 -2.17
C ARG A 101 -12.52 -1.90 -2.38
N VAL A 102 -11.48 -1.18 -2.73
CA VAL A 102 -11.54 0.26 -2.88
C VAL A 102 -10.78 0.65 -4.14
N ASN A 103 -11.37 1.54 -4.91
CA ASN A 103 -10.69 2.11 -6.06
C ASN A 103 -10.24 3.48 -5.63
N LEU A 104 -8.96 3.67 -5.50
CA LEU A 104 -8.42 4.96 -5.07
C LEU A 104 -8.25 5.85 -6.29
N PRO A 105 -8.98 6.97 -6.37
CA PRO A 105 -8.88 7.84 -7.56
C PRO A 105 -7.48 8.42 -7.68
N CYS A 106 -6.99 8.47 -8.91
CA CYS A 106 -5.64 8.98 -9.14
C CYS A 106 -5.41 10.38 -8.61
N PRO A 107 -6.36 11.32 -8.73
CA PRO A 107 -6.13 12.64 -8.15
C PRO A 107 -5.90 12.61 -6.66
N ASP A 108 -6.63 11.73 -5.95
CA ASP A 108 -6.46 11.63 -4.50
C ASP A 108 -5.10 11.06 -4.17
N VAL A 109 -4.67 10.06 -4.91
CA VAL A 109 -3.36 9.45 -4.69
C VAL A 109 -2.27 10.48 -4.97
N ARG A 110 -2.42 11.25 -6.03
CA ARG A 110 -1.43 12.26 -6.37
C ARG A 110 -1.33 13.30 -5.27
N ALA A 111 -2.46 13.72 -4.70
CA ALA A 111 -2.46 14.69 -3.63
C ALA A 111 -1.75 14.14 -2.39
N LEU A 112 -1.96 12.87 -2.09
CA LEU A 112 -1.28 12.24 -0.96
C LEU A 112 0.22 12.22 -1.20
N VAL A 113 0.64 11.83 -2.39
CA VAL A 113 2.07 11.77 -2.69
C VAL A 113 2.70 13.15 -2.57
N GLN A 114 2.04 14.18 -3.09
CA GLN A 114 2.56 15.53 -3.00
C GLN A 114 2.68 15.97 -1.55
N GLY A 115 1.69 15.63 -0.74
CA GLY A 115 1.72 16.01 0.67
C GLY A 115 2.81 15.26 1.44
N ILE A 116 3.04 14.01 1.09
CA ILE A 116 4.12 13.24 1.72
C ILE A 116 5.46 13.85 1.34
N ASP A 117 5.64 14.20 0.09
CA ASP A 117 6.89 14.82 -0.36
C ASP A 117 7.10 16.16 0.33
N ALA A 118 6.05 16.86 0.66
CA ALA A 118 6.15 18.16 1.32
C ALA A 118 6.14 18.07 2.84
N PHE A 119 6.13 16.84 3.37
CA PHE A 119 6.11 16.58 4.81
C PHE A 119 4.86 17.13 5.49
N THR A 120 3.74 17.18 4.78
CA THR A 120 2.50 17.67 5.35
C THR A 120 1.46 16.58 5.53
N VAL A 121 1.75 15.35 5.07
CA VAL A 121 0.83 14.23 5.17
C VAL A 121 1.47 13.13 5.98
N GLU A 122 0.77 12.71 7.04
CA GLU A 122 1.23 11.64 7.90
C GLU A 122 0.43 10.38 7.61
N PRO A 123 0.85 9.23 8.12
CA PRO A 123 0.10 8.00 7.86
C PRO A 123 -1.38 8.09 8.24
N GLU A 124 -1.70 8.84 9.29
CA GLU A 124 -3.09 8.97 9.72
C GLU A 124 -3.93 9.69 8.68
N ASP A 125 -3.32 10.62 7.96
CA ASP A 125 -4.04 11.32 6.90
C ASP A 125 -4.32 10.39 5.74
N VAL A 126 -3.38 9.52 5.43
CA VAL A 126 -3.54 8.53 4.38
C VAL A 126 -4.67 7.58 4.74
N GLU A 127 -4.67 7.13 6.00
CA GLU A 127 -5.70 6.23 6.48
C GLU A 127 -7.08 6.87 6.32
N ARG A 128 -7.21 8.14 6.65
CA ARG A 128 -8.48 8.85 6.56
C ARG A 128 -8.98 8.89 5.12
N VAL A 129 -8.09 9.15 4.18
CA VAL A 129 -8.44 9.18 2.77
C VAL A 129 -8.91 7.81 2.32
N PHE A 130 -8.23 6.76 2.75
CA PHE A 130 -8.59 5.41 2.36
C PHE A 130 -9.94 5.00 2.94
N ARG A 131 -10.20 5.35 4.20
CA ARG A 131 -11.48 5.05 4.81
C ARG A 131 -12.61 5.81 4.14
N ASN A 132 -12.35 7.05 3.76
CA ASN A 132 -13.37 7.84 3.08
C ASN A 132 -13.68 7.25 1.71
N ALA A 133 -12.68 6.75 1.02
CA ALA A 133 -12.89 6.13 -0.27
C ALA A 133 -13.74 4.86 -0.14
N ALA A 134 -13.49 4.09 0.90
CA ALA A 134 -14.27 2.89 1.13
C ALA A 134 -15.72 3.23 1.46
N ALA A 135 -15.92 4.27 2.27
CA ALA A 135 -17.27 4.68 2.64
C ALA A 135 -18.03 5.19 1.43
N ALA A 136 -17.35 5.85 0.53
CA ALA A 136 -18.01 6.37 -0.66
C ALA A 136 -18.50 5.26 -1.59
N VAL A 137 -17.83 4.12 -1.56
CA VAL A 137 -18.20 3.00 -2.40
C VAL A 137 -19.30 2.18 -1.77
N SER A 138 -19.36 2.15 -0.47
CA SER A 138 -20.31 1.33 0.24
C SER A 138 -21.70 1.87 0.11
N PRO A 139 -22.66 1.02 -0.15
CA PRO A 139 -24.05 1.49 -0.27
C PRO A 139 -24.60 1.92 1.06
#